data_2206688f6b28ae8a43db8443a5a1d9a6
#
_entry.id   2206688f6b28ae8a43db8443a5a1d9a6
#
_cell.length_a   1.000
_cell.length_b   1.000
_cell.length_c   1.000
_cell.angle_alpha   90.00
_cell.angle_beta   90.00
_cell.angle_gamma   90.00
#
_symmetry.space_group_name_H-M   'P 1'
#
loop_
_entity.id
_entity.type
_entity.pdbx_description
1 polymer ?
#
loop_
_entity_poly.entity_id
_entity_poly.type
_entity_poly.pdbx_seq_one_letter_code
_entity_poly.pdbx_strand_id
1 'polypeptide(L)'
;MQLKPIDIKVNVEQQRLLLRWSDGQHKDFSHQQLRANCPCGFCRASRLRQKEIQYPENVAISAIYSQGYGIQICFDDGHDKGIFPWAFLKELMV
;
A
#
# COMPACT_ATOMS: atom_id res chain seq x y z
N MET A 1 0.56 -2.08 -22.09
CA MET A 1 1.38 -2.56 -20.97
C MET A 1 0.50 -2.71 -19.73
N GLN A 2 0.49 -3.85 -19.11
CA GLN A 2 -0.29 -4.07 -17.90
C GLN A 2 0.55 -3.71 -16.69
N LEU A 3 0.05 -2.79 -15.89
CA LEU A 3 0.67 -2.41 -14.61
C LEU A 3 0.16 -3.26 -13.45
N LYS A 4 -0.92 -4.00 -13.66
CA LYS A 4 -1.51 -4.83 -12.62
C LYS A 4 -0.60 -6.03 -12.33
N PRO A 5 -0.30 -6.32 -11.06
CA PRO A 5 0.48 -7.50 -10.71
C PRO A 5 -0.30 -8.78 -11.02
N ILE A 6 0.43 -9.86 -11.28
CA ILE A 6 -0.16 -11.18 -11.53
C ILE A 6 -0.39 -11.95 -10.24
N ASP A 7 0.22 -11.52 -9.13
CA ASP A 7 0.09 -12.20 -7.85
C ASP A 7 0.17 -11.18 -6.72
N ILE A 8 -0.71 -11.31 -5.74
CA ILE A 8 -0.79 -10.43 -4.57
C ILE A 8 -0.95 -11.32 -3.35
N LYS A 9 -0.03 -11.21 -2.39
CA LYS A 9 -0.09 -11.99 -1.15
C LYS A 9 0.03 -11.08 0.06
N VAL A 10 -0.87 -11.26 1.02
CA VAL A 10 -0.81 -10.57 2.31
C VAL A 10 -0.31 -11.58 3.35
N ASN A 11 0.84 -11.29 3.94
CA ASN A 11 1.38 -12.09 5.03
C ASN A 11 1.08 -11.37 6.35
N VAL A 12 0.05 -11.82 7.05
CA VAL A 12 -0.41 -11.17 8.28
C VAL A 12 0.61 -11.34 9.42
N GLU A 13 1.22 -12.50 9.51
CA GLU A 13 2.17 -12.79 10.58
C GLU A 13 3.40 -11.90 10.54
N GLN A 14 3.95 -11.69 9.33
CA GLN A 14 5.14 -10.86 9.15
C GLN A 14 4.80 -9.42 8.77
N GLN A 15 3.51 -9.11 8.62
CA GLN A 15 3.02 -7.79 8.24
C GLN A 15 3.67 -7.31 6.94
N ARG A 16 3.59 -8.15 5.89
CA ARG A 16 4.14 -7.90 4.57
C ARG A 16 3.06 -7.99 3.49
N LEU A 17 3.22 -7.20 2.46
CA LEU A 17 2.42 -7.29 1.23
C LEU A 17 3.39 -7.60 0.09
N LEU A 18 3.19 -8.75 -0.57
CA LEU A 18 4.04 -9.18 -1.68
C LEU A 18 3.29 -9.02 -2.99
N LEU A 19 3.92 -8.39 -3.95
CA LEU A 19 3.39 -8.19 -5.30
C LEU A 19 4.38 -8.74 -6.32
N ARG A 20 3.85 -9.42 -7.34
CA ARG A 20 4.67 -9.95 -8.43
C ARG A 20 4.02 -9.60 -9.76
N TRP A 21 4.85 -9.13 -10.70
CA TRP A 21 4.42 -8.74 -12.05
C TRP A 21 4.90 -9.75 -13.10
N SER A 22 4.27 -9.71 -14.29
CA SER A 22 4.57 -10.65 -15.36
C SER A 22 5.95 -10.45 -15.95
N ASP A 23 6.57 -9.28 -15.77
CA ASP A 23 7.93 -9.00 -16.26
C ASP A 23 9.03 -9.52 -15.33
N GLY A 24 8.66 -10.27 -14.30
CA GLY A 24 9.61 -10.81 -13.32
C GLY A 24 9.89 -9.89 -12.14
N GLN A 25 9.40 -8.67 -12.15
CA GLN A 25 9.56 -7.78 -10.99
C GLN A 25 8.68 -8.23 -9.84
N HIS A 26 9.20 -8.08 -8.63
CA HIS A 26 8.43 -8.36 -7.43
C HIS A 26 8.80 -7.33 -6.36
N LYS A 27 7.88 -7.06 -5.45
CA LYS A 27 8.10 -6.14 -4.33
C LYS A 27 7.49 -6.70 -3.06
N ASP A 28 8.17 -6.46 -1.96
CA ASP A 28 7.79 -6.92 -0.64
C ASP A 28 7.76 -5.70 0.28
N PHE A 29 6.56 -5.19 0.55
CA PHE A 29 6.38 -3.99 1.38
C PHE A 29 5.98 -4.40 2.79
N SER A 30 6.49 -3.69 3.79
CA SER A 30 5.93 -3.78 5.13
C SER A 30 4.59 -3.04 5.18
N HIS A 31 3.67 -3.49 6.02
CA HIS A 31 2.39 -2.79 6.19
C HIS A 31 2.62 -1.37 6.69
N GLN A 32 3.59 -1.18 7.57
CA GLN A 32 3.96 0.13 8.10
C GLN A 32 4.43 1.07 6.99
N GLN A 33 5.26 0.59 6.06
CA GLN A 33 5.74 1.37 4.93
C GLN A 33 4.58 1.82 4.05
N LEU A 34 3.65 0.92 3.76
CA LEU A 34 2.47 1.25 2.95
C LEU A 34 1.60 2.28 3.65
N ARG A 35 1.41 2.16 4.96
CA ARG A 35 0.61 3.12 5.72
C ARG A 35 1.25 4.51 5.71
N ALA A 36 2.57 4.57 5.84
CA ALA A 36 3.33 5.83 5.82
C ALA A 36 3.26 6.52 4.46
N ASN A 37 3.07 5.75 3.38
CA ASN A 37 3.03 6.26 2.02
C ASN A 37 1.61 6.27 1.44
N CYS A 38 0.59 6.24 2.29
CA CYS A 38 -0.80 6.21 1.84
C CYS A 38 -1.11 7.39 0.91
N PRO A 39 -1.63 7.13 -0.31
CA PRO A 39 -1.89 8.18 -1.29
C PRO A 39 -3.26 8.86 -1.14
N CYS A 40 -4.02 8.59 -0.08
CA CYS A 40 -5.31 9.25 0.10
C CYS A 40 -5.13 10.76 0.25
N GLY A 41 -6.17 11.52 -0.07
CA GLY A 41 -6.10 12.97 -0.06
C GLY A 41 -5.68 13.55 1.29
N PHE A 42 -6.15 12.96 2.38
CA PHE A 42 -5.82 13.42 3.73
C PHE A 42 -4.32 13.24 4.04
N CYS A 43 -3.79 12.03 3.81
CA CYS A 43 -2.38 11.75 4.08
C CYS A 43 -1.46 12.54 3.14
N ARG A 44 -1.87 12.68 1.87
CA ARG A 44 -1.13 13.47 0.90
C ARG A 44 -1.04 14.93 1.32
N ALA A 45 -2.15 15.50 1.78
CA ALA A 45 -2.17 16.88 2.26
C ALA A 45 -1.27 17.06 3.49
N SER A 46 -1.27 16.09 4.40
CA SER A 46 -0.39 16.13 5.57
C SER A 46 1.08 16.12 5.18
N ARG A 47 1.47 15.27 4.22
CA ARG A 47 2.86 15.23 3.73
C ARG A 47 3.25 16.53 3.04
N LEU A 48 2.35 17.12 2.24
CA LEU A 48 2.61 18.39 1.56
C LEU A 48 2.82 19.53 2.57
N ARG A 49 2.20 19.45 3.74
CA ARG A 49 2.37 20.41 4.82
C ARG A 49 3.57 20.06 5.72
N GLN A 50 4.34 19.06 5.35
CA GLN A 50 5.50 18.58 6.10
C GLN A 50 5.13 18.10 7.51
N LYS A 51 3.93 17.58 7.68
CA LYS A 51 3.50 16.98 8.93
C LYS A 51 3.74 15.49 8.91
N GLU A 52 4.17 14.95 10.04
CA GLU A 52 4.33 13.52 10.20
C GLU A 52 2.96 12.83 10.20
N ILE A 53 2.88 11.69 9.49
CA ILE A 53 1.69 10.84 9.52
C ILE A 53 1.79 9.95 10.76
N GLN A 54 0.78 10.04 11.62
CA GLN A 54 0.73 9.25 12.85
C GLN A 54 0.04 7.92 12.57
N TYR A 55 0.67 6.82 12.97
CA TYR A 55 0.10 5.48 12.88
C TYR A 55 0.75 4.56 13.91
N PRO A 56 0.08 3.47 14.35
CA PRO A 56 0.67 2.51 15.28
C PRO A 56 1.84 1.77 14.65
N GLU A 57 2.86 1.44 15.43
CA GLU A 57 4.02 0.67 14.95
C GLU A 57 3.62 -0.70 14.40
N ASN A 58 2.59 -1.31 14.97
CA ASN A 58 2.11 -2.63 14.57
C ASN A 58 0.93 -2.56 13.61
N VAL A 59 0.77 -1.43 12.90
CA VAL A 59 -0.32 -1.30 11.92
C VAL A 59 -0.25 -2.44 10.89
N ALA A 60 -1.39 -3.03 10.60
CA ALA A 60 -1.49 -4.15 9.68
C ALA A 60 -2.63 -3.95 8.69
N ILE A 61 -2.53 -4.63 7.55
CA ILE A 61 -3.60 -4.64 6.56
C ILE A 61 -4.73 -5.53 7.08
N SER A 62 -5.95 -4.97 7.16
CA SER A 62 -7.13 -5.73 7.55
C SER A 62 -7.91 -6.27 6.34
N ALA A 63 -7.85 -5.55 5.21
CA ALA A 63 -8.52 -5.98 3.98
C ALA A 63 -7.93 -5.24 2.78
N ILE A 64 -8.06 -5.84 1.58
CA ILE A 64 -7.74 -5.18 0.33
C ILE A 64 -8.87 -5.41 -0.66
N TYR A 65 -9.14 -4.40 -1.50
CA TYR A 65 -10.19 -4.47 -2.51
C TYR A 65 -9.65 -3.95 -3.83
N SER A 66 -9.85 -4.72 -4.91
CA SER A 66 -9.43 -4.33 -6.25
C SER A 66 -10.28 -3.17 -6.75
N GLN A 67 -9.63 -2.16 -7.33
CA GLN A 67 -10.27 -0.97 -7.87
C GLN A 67 -9.97 -0.78 -9.36
N GLY A 68 -9.57 -1.83 -10.07
CA GLY A 68 -9.24 -1.77 -11.48
C GLY A 68 -7.85 -1.19 -11.71
N TYR A 69 -7.62 0.07 -11.39
CA TYR A 69 -6.31 0.72 -11.58
C TYR A 69 -5.38 0.58 -10.37
N GLY A 70 -5.85 -0.05 -9.32
CA GLY A 70 -5.06 -0.22 -8.09
C GLY A 70 -5.80 -1.03 -7.07
N ILE A 71 -5.34 -0.96 -5.81
CA ILE A 71 -6.00 -1.61 -4.69
C ILE A 71 -6.31 -0.61 -3.59
N GLN A 72 -7.49 -0.71 -3.01
CA GLN A 72 -7.82 -0.03 -1.77
C GLN A 72 -7.28 -0.88 -0.63
N ILE A 73 -6.43 -0.28 0.20
CA ILE A 73 -5.85 -0.97 1.36
C ILE A 73 -6.51 -0.42 2.62
N CYS A 74 -7.14 -1.32 3.38
CA CYS A 74 -7.74 -0.99 4.66
C CYS A 74 -6.79 -1.44 5.77
N PHE A 75 -6.40 -0.50 6.62
CA PHE A 75 -5.49 -0.78 7.74
C PHE A 75 -6.28 -0.95 9.04
N ASP A 76 -5.72 -1.67 9.98
CA ASP A 76 -6.40 -1.98 11.24
C ASP A 76 -6.44 -0.80 12.23
N ASP A 77 -5.82 0.32 11.88
CA ASP A 77 -5.95 1.57 12.66
C ASP A 77 -7.17 2.40 12.23
N GLY A 78 -8.06 1.82 11.43
CA GLY A 78 -9.26 2.50 10.94
C GLY A 78 -9.04 3.31 9.67
N HIS A 79 -7.83 3.32 9.11
CA HIS A 79 -7.52 4.08 7.90
C HIS A 79 -7.80 3.23 6.67
N ASP A 80 -8.89 3.52 5.96
CA ASP A 80 -9.38 2.69 4.85
C ASP A 80 -9.56 3.46 3.54
N LYS A 81 -9.03 4.68 3.44
CA LYS A 81 -9.33 5.57 2.30
C LYS A 81 -8.24 5.58 1.24
N GLY A 82 -7.16 4.84 1.43
CA GLY A 82 -6.06 4.86 0.48
C GLY A 82 -6.26 3.87 -0.65
N ILE A 83 -6.34 4.38 -1.89
CA ILE A 83 -6.28 3.54 -3.09
C ILE A 83 -4.89 3.68 -3.66
N PHE A 84 -4.17 2.56 -3.73
CA PHE A 84 -2.78 2.52 -4.21
C PHE A 84 -2.79 2.10 -5.68
N PRO A 85 -2.55 3.03 -6.63
CA PRO A 85 -2.48 2.67 -8.04
C PRO A 85 -1.35 1.68 -8.31
N TRP A 86 -1.54 0.79 -9.29
CA TRP A 86 -0.50 -0.19 -9.65
C TRP A 86 0.81 0.48 -10.05
N ALA A 87 0.72 1.59 -10.79
CA ALA A 87 1.91 2.35 -11.18
C ALA A 87 2.66 2.89 -9.97
N PHE A 88 1.93 3.39 -8.98
CA PHE A 88 2.52 3.90 -7.74
C PHE A 88 3.25 2.79 -6.99
N LEU A 89 2.60 1.63 -6.83
CA LEU A 89 3.21 0.50 -6.14
C LEU A 89 4.44 -0.03 -6.87
N LYS A 90 4.41 -0.03 -8.20
CA LYS A 90 5.53 -0.52 -8.99
C LYS A 90 6.75 0.40 -8.87
N GLU A 91 6.55 1.69 -8.68
CA GLU A 91 7.63 2.68 -8.56
C GLU A 91 8.06 2.93 -7.11
N LEU A 92 7.24 2.54 -6.13
CA LEU A 92 7.54 2.79 -4.72
C LEU A 92 8.79 2.03 -4.30
N MET A 93 9.72 2.75 -3.69
CA MET A 93 10.98 2.16 -3.21
C MET A 93 10.71 1.30 -1.97
N VAL A 94 11.25 0.10 -1.99
CA VAL A 94 11.15 -0.83 -0.86
C VAL A 94 12.23 -0.56 0.17
#